data_5c0f944a1c56200369f3af21dc14cd26
#
_entry.id   5c0f944a1c56200369f3af21dc14cd26
#
_cell.length_a   1.000
_cell.length_b   1.000
_cell.length_c   1.000
_cell.angle_alpha   90.00
_cell.angle_beta   90.00
_cell.angle_gamma   90.00
#
_symmetry.space_group_name_H-M   'P 1'
#
loop_
_entity.id
_entity.type
_entity.pdbx_description
1 polymer ?
#
loop_
_entity_poly.entity_id
_entity_poly.type
_entity_poly.pdbx_seq_one_letter_code
_entity_poly.pdbx_strand_id
1 'polypeptide(L)'
;MFKFKPNIFNHEIGIDIGTVNTVIYVKSKGVTIDEPSVIAVRNLNRKGQKEIIAFGAAAKKMIGRTPVGISTLRPLSHGVIADFEMTRHMIRHYMARAGASGG
;
A
#
# COMPACT_ATOMS: atom_id res chain seq x y z
N MET A 1 2.39 -14.95 -3.47
CA MET A 1 3.47 -13.93 -3.49
C MET A 1 3.82 -13.59 -4.92
N PHE A 2 3.94 -12.32 -5.21
CA PHE A 2 4.38 -11.85 -6.52
C PHE A 2 5.88 -11.59 -6.49
N LYS A 3 6.60 -12.04 -7.51
CA LYS A 3 8.03 -11.81 -7.63
C LYS A 3 8.34 -11.12 -8.94
N PHE A 4 9.23 -10.15 -8.90
CA PHE A 4 9.75 -9.52 -10.11
C PHE A 4 11.13 -8.95 -9.85
N LYS A 5 11.89 -8.75 -10.94
CA LYS A 5 13.24 -8.21 -10.86
C LYS A 5 13.27 -6.87 -11.56
N PRO A 6 13.37 -5.76 -10.84
CA PRO A 6 13.63 -4.48 -11.47
C PRO A 6 15.00 -4.53 -12.14
N ASN A 7 15.06 -4.18 -13.42
CA ASN A 7 16.28 -4.32 -14.19
C ASN A 7 17.43 -3.43 -13.72
N ILE A 8 17.09 -2.30 -13.14
CA ILE A 8 18.08 -1.26 -12.87
C ILE A 8 19.10 -1.69 -11.81
N PHE A 9 18.67 -2.46 -10.81
CA PHE A 9 19.53 -2.81 -9.68
C PHE A 9 19.66 -4.30 -9.43
N ASN A 10 19.13 -5.13 -10.31
CA ASN A 10 19.17 -6.58 -10.15
C ASN A 10 18.65 -7.06 -8.81
N HIS A 11 17.78 -6.30 -8.17
CA HIS A 11 17.19 -6.72 -6.92
C HIS A 11 16.02 -7.65 -7.18
N GLU A 12 16.01 -8.77 -6.50
CA GLU A 12 14.87 -9.66 -6.50
C GLU A 12 13.94 -9.23 -5.37
N ILE A 13 12.68 -8.99 -5.72
CA ILE A 13 11.68 -8.47 -4.80
C ILE A 13 10.52 -9.44 -4.76
N GLY A 14 10.10 -9.80 -3.55
CA GLY A 14 8.87 -10.54 -3.33
C GLY A 14 7.87 -9.62 -2.68
N ILE A 15 6.65 -9.65 -3.18
CA ILE A 15 5.55 -8.87 -2.61
C ILE A 15 4.41 -9.81 -2.27
N ASP A 16 4.01 -9.79 -1.01
CA ASP A 16 2.84 -10.52 -0.54
C ASP A 16 1.78 -9.51 -0.17
N ILE A 17 0.77 -9.41 -1.02
CA ILE A 17 -0.31 -8.44 -0.82
C ILE A 17 -1.50 -9.17 -0.25
N GLY A 18 -1.76 -8.95 1.05
CA GLY A 18 -2.86 -9.59 1.73
C GLY A 18 -3.97 -8.61 2.07
N THR A 19 -5.13 -9.17 2.44
CA THR A 19 -6.27 -8.37 2.87
C THR A 19 -5.94 -7.54 4.11
N VAL A 20 -5.15 -8.11 5.00
CA VAL A 20 -4.79 -7.47 6.27
C VAL A 20 -3.48 -6.73 6.17
N ASN A 21 -2.43 -7.40 5.70
CA ASN A 21 -1.08 -6.83 5.65
C ASN A 21 -0.47 -6.97 4.27
N THR A 22 0.40 -6.02 3.94
CA THR A 22 1.27 -6.11 2.76
C THR A 22 2.70 -6.25 3.24
N VAL A 23 3.40 -7.25 2.74
CA VAL A 23 4.79 -7.54 3.10
C VAL A 23 5.65 -7.44 1.85
N ILE A 24 6.74 -6.72 1.95
CA ILE A 24 7.72 -6.62 0.86
C ILE A 24 9.05 -7.15 1.36
N TYR A 25 9.58 -8.07 0.59
CA TYR A 25 10.86 -8.71 0.82
C TYR A 25 11.82 -8.32 -0.29
N VAL A 26 12.99 -7.82 0.08
CA VAL A 26 14.08 -7.54 -0.86
C VAL A 26 15.18 -8.53 -0.57
N LYS A 27 15.62 -9.29 -1.57
CA LYS A 27 16.54 -10.42 -1.40
C LYS A 27 17.79 -10.06 -0.59
N SER A 28 18.34 -8.90 -0.84
CA SER A 28 19.57 -8.47 -0.17
C SER A 28 19.34 -7.89 1.23
N LYS A 29 18.11 -7.59 1.59
CA LYS A 29 17.79 -6.86 2.83
C LYS A 29 16.82 -7.60 3.76
N GLY A 30 16.19 -8.66 3.29
CA GLY A 30 15.14 -9.34 4.04
C GLY A 30 13.80 -8.61 3.95
N VAL A 31 12.95 -8.78 4.96
CA VAL A 31 11.66 -8.09 5.00
C VAL A 31 11.89 -6.61 5.29
N THR A 32 11.51 -5.76 4.36
CA THR A 32 11.71 -4.31 4.48
C THR A 32 10.42 -3.56 4.76
N ILE A 33 9.28 -4.14 4.37
CA ILE A 33 7.96 -3.58 4.63
C ILE A 33 7.06 -4.68 5.16
N ASP A 34 6.39 -4.39 6.26
CA ASP A 34 5.33 -5.24 6.82
C ASP A 34 4.31 -4.27 7.39
N GLU A 35 3.35 -3.90 6.56
CA GLU A 35 2.42 -2.83 6.88
C GLU A 35 0.99 -3.27 6.63
N PRO A 36 0.04 -2.74 7.40
CA PRO A 36 -1.38 -3.00 7.12
C PRO A 36 -1.78 -2.54 5.72
N SER A 37 -2.63 -3.33 5.07
CA SER A 37 -3.18 -3.01 3.75
C SER A 37 -4.36 -2.05 3.90
N VAL A 38 -4.07 -0.84 4.36
CA VAL A 38 -5.08 0.18 4.66
C VAL A 38 -4.62 1.50 4.09
N ILE A 39 -5.58 2.26 3.55
CA ILE A 39 -5.34 3.60 3.02
C ILE A 39 -6.35 4.54 3.66
N ALA A 40 -5.88 5.71 4.09
CA ALA A 40 -6.77 6.78 4.52
C ALA A 40 -6.88 7.81 3.41
N VAL A 41 -8.09 8.22 3.09
CA VAL A 41 -8.36 9.15 2.00
C VAL A 41 -9.25 10.27 2.48
N ARG A 42 -9.04 11.46 1.90
CA ARG A 42 -9.95 12.58 2.05
C ARG A 42 -10.88 12.58 0.86
N ASN A 43 -12.18 12.61 1.13
CA ASN A 43 -13.17 12.70 0.08
C ASN A 43 -13.28 14.15 -0.35
N LEU A 44 -13.00 14.42 -1.62
CA LEU A 44 -13.11 15.77 -2.17
C LEU A 44 -14.55 16.01 -2.61
N ASN A 45 -14.94 17.28 -2.67
CA ASN A 45 -16.30 17.64 -3.05
C ASN A 45 -16.64 17.35 -4.51
N ARG A 46 -15.70 16.81 -5.24
CA ARG A 46 -15.90 16.43 -6.64
C ARG A 46 -16.19 14.95 -6.71
N LYS A 47 -17.07 14.62 -7.63
CA LYS A 47 -17.57 13.27 -7.81
C LYS A 47 -16.44 12.24 -7.94
N GLY A 48 -16.35 11.32 -7.00
CA GLY A 48 -15.40 10.22 -7.04
C GLY A 48 -13.94 10.57 -6.79
N GLN A 49 -13.63 11.83 -6.51
CA GLN A 49 -12.25 12.21 -6.27
C GLN A 49 -11.86 12.01 -4.83
N LYS A 50 -10.68 11.45 -4.64
CA LYS A 50 -10.13 11.17 -3.32
C LYS A 50 -8.67 11.57 -3.28
N GLU A 51 -8.26 12.11 -2.15
CA GLU A 51 -6.86 12.43 -1.88
C GLU A 51 -6.33 11.45 -0.86
N ILE A 52 -5.22 10.79 -1.17
CA ILE A 52 -4.61 9.86 -0.23
C ILE A 52 -3.84 10.67 0.81
N ILE A 53 -4.13 10.41 2.09
CA ILE A 53 -3.47 11.13 3.18
C ILE A 53 -2.59 10.23 4.04
N ALA A 54 -2.77 8.92 4.01
CA ALA A 54 -1.94 8.02 4.78
C ALA A 54 -2.03 6.60 4.25
N PHE A 55 -0.98 5.83 4.48
CA PHE A 55 -0.91 4.41 4.15
C PHE A 55 -0.52 3.62 5.40
N GLY A 56 -0.91 2.35 5.42
CA GLY A 56 -0.39 1.39 6.38
C GLY A 56 -0.74 1.69 7.82
N ALA A 57 0.26 1.62 8.70
CA ALA A 57 0.05 1.79 10.13
C ALA A 57 -0.56 3.15 10.47
N ALA A 58 -0.13 4.20 9.78
CA ALA A 58 -0.69 5.54 9.99
C ALA A 58 -2.18 5.58 9.62
N ALA A 59 -2.55 4.94 8.52
CA ALA A 59 -3.95 4.86 8.10
C ALA A 59 -4.76 4.00 9.08
N LYS A 60 -4.19 2.89 9.52
CA LYS A 60 -4.87 1.99 10.45
C LYS A 60 -5.23 2.68 11.76
N LYS A 61 -4.36 3.55 12.24
CA LYS A 61 -4.63 4.30 13.47
C LYS A 61 -5.84 5.23 13.34
N MET A 62 -6.23 5.56 12.13
CA MET A 62 -7.36 6.44 11.88
C MET A 62 -8.69 5.71 11.83
N ILE A 63 -8.68 4.38 11.81
CA ILE A 63 -9.93 3.59 11.77
C ILE A 63 -10.76 3.92 13.01
N GLY A 64 -12.02 4.30 12.79
CA GLY A 64 -12.93 4.66 13.85
C GLY A 64 -12.69 6.03 14.47
N ARG A 65 -11.70 6.78 13.99
CA ARG A 65 -11.34 8.09 14.54
C ARG A 65 -11.19 9.14 13.46
N THR A 66 -11.73 8.87 12.28
CA THR A 66 -11.56 9.77 11.16
C THR A 66 -12.42 11.03 11.32
N PRO A 67 -11.84 12.21 11.04
CA PRO A 67 -12.65 13.43 10.94
C PRO A 67 -13.65 13.35 9.79
N VAL A 68 -14.60 14.27 9.79
CA VAL A 68 -15.54 14.38 8.68
C VAL A 68 -14.78 14.55 7.37
N GLY A 69 -15.21 13.86 6.35
CA GLY A 69 -14.59 13.92 5.03
C GLY A 69 -13.40 13.01 4.81
N ILE A 70 -12.96 12.31 5.86
CA ILE A 70 -11.87 11.34 5.77
C ILE A 70 -12.42 9.96 6.04
N SER A 71 -12.00 8.99 5.24
CA SER A 71 -12.38 7.59 5.45
C SER A 71 -11.17 6.70 5.25
N THR A 72 -11.24 5.50 5.81
CA THR A 72 -10.24 4.47 5.59
C THR A 72 -10.82 3.39 4.71
N LEU A 73 -9.96 2.80 3.88
CA LEU A 73 -10.38 1.72 3.01
C LEU A 73 -9.31 0.64 2.94
N ARG A 74 -9.75 -0.59 2.66
CA ARG A 74 -8.87 -1.71 2.40
C ARG A 74 -8.97 -2.04 0.92
N PRO A 75 -7.87 -1.82 0.16
CA PRO A 75 -7.90 -2.06 -1.29
C PRO A 75 -8.16 -3.50 -1.67
N LEU A 76 -7.86 -4.44 -0.75
CA LEU A 76 -8.12 -5.85 -0.96
C LEU A 76 -9.17 -6.35 0.03
N SER A 77 -10.07 -7.20 -0.45
CA SER A 77 -11.10 -7.82 0.36
C SER A 77 -11.08 -9.31 0.06
N HIS A 78 -10.95 -10.14 1.08
CA HIS A 78 -10.91 -11.60 0.95
C HIS A 78 -9.88 -12.07 -0.08
N GLY A 79 -8.71 -11.41 -0.11
CA GLY A 79 -7.64 -11.77 -1.02
C GLY A 79 -7.85 -11.31 -2.47
N VAL A 80 -8.89 -10.53 -2.73
CA VAL A 80 -9.21 -10.04 -4.06
C VAL A 80 -9.08 -8.51 -4.08
N ILE A 81 -8.52 -7.98 -5.16
CA ILE A 81 -8.40 -6.54 -5.31
C ILE A 81 -9.79 -5.94 -5.49
N ALA A 82 -10.19 -5.12 -4.52
CA ALA A 82 -11.48 -4.44 -4.55
C ALA A 82 -11.38 -3.05 -5.19
N ASP A 83 -10.20 -2.41 -5.07
CA ASP A 83 -9.95 -1.10 -5.65
C ASP A 83 -8.58 -1.12 -6.31
N PHE A 84 -8.57 -1.15 -7.63
CA PHE A 84 -7.35 -1.30 -8.43
C PHE A 84 -6.42 -0.10 -8.30
N GLU A 85 -6.98 1.09 -8.40
CA GLU A 85 -6.20 2.32 -8.32
C GLU A 85 -5.55 2.48 -6.95
N MET A 86 -6.30 2.25 -5.90
CA MET A 86 -5.77 2.38 -4.54
C MET A 86 -4.72 1.30 -4.25
N THR A 87 -4.92 0.09 -4.74
CA THR A 87 -3.92 -0.96 -4.62
C THR A 87 -2.62 -0.56 -5.30
N ARG A 88 -2.72 0.00 -6.49
CA ARG A 88 -1.54 0.45 -7.25
C ARG A 88 -0.77 1.52 -6.49
N HIS A 89 -1.47 2.51 -5.94
CA HIS A 89 -0.84 3.57 -5.16
C HIS A 89 -0.16 3.01 -3.92
N MET A 90 -0.81 2.07 -3.25
CA MET A 90 -0.26 1.45 -2.05
C MET A 90 1.03 0.68 -2.36
N ILE A 91 1.01 -0.12 -3.41
CA ILE A 91 2.19 -0.90 -3.80
C ILE A 91 3.34 0.04 -4.16
N ARG A 92 3.07 1.09 -4.92
CA ARG A 92 4.09 2.07 -5.29
C ARG A 92 4.71 2.71 -4.06
N HIS A 93 3.88 3.11 -3.11
CA HIS A 93 4.35 3.73 -1.88
C HIS A 93 5.26 2.80 -1.10
N TYR A 94 4.84 1.55 -0.92
CA TYR A 94 5.63 0.59 -0.15
C TYR A 94 6.91 0.19 -0.88
N MET A 95 6.88 0.07 -2.19
CA MET A 95 8.08 -0.25 -2.95
C MET A 95 9.11 0.87 -2.86
N ALA A 96 8.66 2.11 -2.91
CA ALA A 96 9.57 3.25 -2.74
C ALA A 96 10.23 3.22 -1.36
N ARG A 97 9.47 2.94 -0.32
CA ARG A 97 10.00 2.84 1.04
C ARG A 97 10.92 1.64 1.22
N ALA A 98 10.65 0.56 0.50
CA ALA A 98 11.51 -0.62 0.56
C ALA A 98 12.87 -0.42 -0.12
N GLY A 99 13.04 0.70 -0.81
CA GLY A 99 14.27 0.96 -1.55
C GLY A 99 14.33 0.21 -2.87
N ALA A 100 13.19 -0.23 -3.38
CA ALA A 100 13.13 -1.03 -4.59
C ALA A 100 12.98 -0.18 -5.86
N SER A 101 12.72 1.09 -5.73
CA SER A 101 12.39 1.98 -6.84
C SER A 101 13.60 2.76 -7.33
N GLY A 102 14.74 2.15 -7.35
CA GLY A 102 15.88 2.71 -8.03
C GLY A 102 16.69 3.73 -7.26
N GLY A 103 16.45 3.84 -6.00
CA GLY A 103 17.21 4.79 -5.21
C GLY A 103 18.46 4.20 -4.63
#